data_f08d59e40d0a2f36b53d9e71889bfb8d
#
_entry.id   f08d59e40d0a2f36b53d9e71889bfb8d
#
_cell.length_a   1.000
_cell.length_b   1.000
_cell.length_c   1.000
_cell.angle_alpha   90.00
_cell.angle_beta   90.00
_cell.angle_gamma   90.00
#
_symmetry.space_group_name_H-M   'P 1'
#
loop_
_entity.id
_entity.type
_entity.pdbx_description
1 polymer ?
#
loop_
_entity_poly.entity_id
_entity_poly.type
_entity_poly.pdbx_seq_one_letter_code
_entity_poly.pdbx_strand_id
1 'polypeptide(L)'
;KPGERNRLDLSICDQAALPGRPAQAMWRLMTSHPAFSRRLSVAPMMDWTDRHCRAFHRVLTRKTLLYSEMATSPAVVRGDAAHLIGFDPAEQPVALQLGGSDPVELAEAARIGADFGYAEINLNVGCPSDRVQSGRIGACLMREPELVGDCVAAMMAAVDIPVTVKCRIGVDDQDPEDSLFGFVDTVSAAGTQTFIIHARKAWLQGLSPKQNRDVPPLDYPLVRRLKAARPDLEIILNGGLESLDHGLVEGSGVDGIMLGRAAYHTPWTLADADRRVFGATNPVSSRHDAVEAYRPYLAARLSDRVALHSMTRHMLGLFHGCPGARQWRRILSEKANRPGAGLEVLDEALAALSVHAIEAA
;
A
#
# COMPACT_ATOMS: atom_id res chain seq x y z
N LYS A 1 66.19 -8.29 31.16
CA LYS A 1 65.99 -9.17 30.01
C LYS A 1 64.59 -8.92 29.47
N PRO A 2 64.43 -8.53 28.23
CA PRO A 2 63.21 -7.89 27.75
C PRO A 2 62.26 -8.88 27.06
N GLY A 3 61.01 -8.52 27.14
CA GLY A 3 59.82 -9.15 26.66
C GLY A 3 59.61 -9.21 25.17
N GLU A 4 58.98 -10.30 24.81
CA GLU A 4 58.46 -10.55 23.47
C GLU A 4 57.19 -9.78 23.21
N ARG A 5 57.18 -9.03 22.12
CA ARG A 5 56.00 -8.37 21.53
C ARG A 5 55.35 -9.34 20.56
N ASN A 6 54.14 -9.75 20.87
CA ASN A 6 53.26 -10.48 19.96
C ASN A 6 52.89 -9.57 18.79
N ARG A 7 53.31 -9.89 17.59
CA ARG A 7 52.84 -9.36 16.33
C ARG A 7 51.61 -10.16 15.94
N LEU A 8 50.45 -9.47 15.93
CA LEU A 8 49.27 -9.99 15.24
C LEU A 8 49.51 -9.91 13.72
N ASP A 9 49.48 -11.08 13.12
CA ASP A 9 49.61 -11.31 11.68
C ASP A 9 48.32 -10.83 10.98
N LEU A 10 48.42 -9.76 10.19
CA LEU A 10 47.36 -9.20 9.35
C LEU A 10 47.54 -9.68 7.92
N SER A 11 47.29 -10.96 7.68
CA SER A 11 47.30 -11.50 6.30
C SER A 11 46.13 -12.45 6.08
N ILE A 12 44.91 -11.90 6.01
CA ILE A 12 43.78 -12.52 5.29
C ILE A 12 42.84 -11.35 4.88
N CYS A 13 43.14 -10.70 3.76
CA CYS A 13 42.18 -9.91 3.04
C CYS A 13 42.68 -9.70 1.61
N ASP A 14 42.52 -10.72 0.80
CA ASP A 14 42.49 -10.53 -0.65
C ASP A 14 41.66 -11.66 -1.27
N GLN A 15 40.32 -11.49 -1.24
CA GLN A 15 39.43 -12.12 -2.20
C GLN A 15 38.56 -11.03 -2.82
N ALA A 16 38.83 -10.80 -4.09
CA ALA A 16 38.19 -9.83 -4.92
C ALA A 16 36.65 -9.86 -4.81
N ALA A 17 36.08 -8.80 -4.27
CA ALA A 17 34.65 -8.54 -4.31
C ALA A 17 34.26 -8.13 -5.73
N LEU A 18 33.41 -8.91 -6.35
CA LEU A 18 32.69 -8.53 -7.57
C LEU A 18 31.85 -7.28 -7.31
N PRO A 19 31.87 -6.26 -8.19
CA PRO A 19 31.06 -5.05 -8.00
C PRO A 19 29.58 -5.36 -8.26
N GLY A 20 28.71 -5.25 -7.26
CA GLY A 20 27.27 -5.33 -7.44
C GLY A 20 26.41 -5.80 -6.26
N ARG A 21 26.95 -6.13 -5.09
CA ARG A 21 26.16 -6.65 -3.96
C ARG A 21 26.61 -6.26 -2.55
N PRO A 22 26.54 -4.98 -2.11
CA PRO A 22 26.70 -4.74 -0.67
C PRO A 22 25.41 -4.32 0.06
N ALA A 23 24.39 -3.80 -0.59
CA ALA A 23 23.18 -3.33 0.11
C ALA A 23 22.20 -4.45 0.49
N GLN A 24 22.01 -5.44 -0.36
CA GLN A 24 20.98 -6.49 -0.18
C GLN A 24 21.28 -7.50 0.94
N ALA A 25 22.55 -7.84 1.19
CA ALA A 25 22.92 -8.81 2.23
C ALA A 25 22.79 -8.23 3.66
N MET A 26 22.96 -6.94 3.84
CA MET A 26 22.86 -6.27 5.15
C MET A 26 21.39 -6.16 5.61
N TRP A 27 20.42 -6.15 4.70
CA TRP A 27 19.00 -6.08 5.01
C TRP A 27 18.44 -7.37 5.60
N ARG A 28 18.93 -8.55 5.17
CA ARG A 28 18.48 -9.86 5.71
C ARG A 28 18.80 -10.07 7.19
N LEU A 29 19.79 -9.41 7.74
CA LEU A 29 20.20 -9.55 9.15
C LEU A 29 19.38 -8.64 10.10
N MET A 30 18.57 -7.72 9.60
CA MET A 30 17.81 -6.76 10.41
C MET A 30 16.29 -6.97 10.41
N THR A 31 15.77 -7.92 9.64
CA THR A 31 14.31 -8.10 9.51
C THR A 31 13.79 -9.38 10.19
N SER A 32 13.65 -9.33 11.51
CA SER A 32 12.44 -9.90 12.09
C SER A 32 11.31 -8.98 11.61
N HIS A 33 10.49 -9.40 10.62
CA HIS A 33 9.33 -8.62 10.20
C HIS A 33 8.49 -8.32 11.44
N PRO A 34 8.29 -7.05 11.83
CA PRO A 34 7.48 -6.76 12.99
C PRO A 34 6.09 -7.33 12.72
N ALA A 35 5.54 -8.04 13.69
CA ALA A 35 4.19 -8.53 13.61
C ALA A 35 3.26 -7.33 13.31
N PHE A 36 2.61 -7.35 12.16
CA PHE A 36 1.66 -6.33 11.74
C PHE A 36 0.24 -6.91 11.76
N SER A 37 -0.74 -6.04 11.74
CA SER A 37 -2.14 -6.42 11.77
C SER A 37 -2.88 -5.82 10.58
N ARG A 38 -3.77 -6.60 9.96
CA ARG A 38 -4.62 -6.15 8.84
C ARG A 38 -5.96 -5.58 9.28
N ARG A 39 -6.15 -5.33 10.58
CA ARG A 39 -7.37 -4.69 11.09
C ARG A 39 -7.69 -3.36 10.39
N LEU A 40 -6.65 -2.63 9.97
CA LEU A 40 -6.76 -1.47 9.09
C LEU A 40 -5.61 -1.47 8.08
N SER A 41 -5.96 -1.22 6.83
CA SER A 41 -4.99 -1.04 5.75
C SER A 41 -5.39 0.06 4.76
N VAL A 42 -4.43 0.58 3.99
CA VAL A 42 -4.66 1.50 2.87
C VAL A 42 -4.51 0.76 1.57
N ALA A 43 -5.54 0.83 0.72
CA ALA A 43 -5.61 0.09 -0.54
C ALA A 43 -4.51 0.51 -1.54
N PRO A 44 -4.01 -0.44 -2.35
CA PRO A 44 -3.17 -0.14 -3.51
C PRO A 44 -3.95 0.70 -4.52
N MET A 45 -3.39 1.84 -4.93
CA MET A 45 -4.02 2.77 -5.85
C MET A 45 -2.97 3.35 -6.81
N MET A 46 -3.12 3.04 -8.10
CA MET A 46 -2.22 3.56 -9.15
C MET A 46 -2.19 5.08 -9.15
N ASP A 47 -1.01 5.64 -9.36
CA ASP A 47 -0.67 7.07 -9.31
C ASP A 47 -0.85 7.73 -7.93
N TRP A 48 -1.32 7.01 -6.92
CA TRP A 48 -1.62 7.58 -5.61
C TRP A 48 -0.81 6.99 -4.46
N THR A 49 -0.66 5.66 -4.37
CA THR A 49 0.05 5.03 -3.24
C THR A 49 1.53 4.75 -3.54
N ASP A 50 2.18 5.71 -4.21
CA ASP A 50 3.63 5.72 -4.40
C ASP A 50 4.38 5.87 -3.05
N ARG A 51 5.71 5.79 -3.11
CA ARG A 51 6.56 5.92 -1.92
C ARG A 51 6.34 7.22 -1.15
N HIS A 52 6.03 8.32 -1.84
CA HIS A 52 5.82 9.63 -1.20
C HIS A 52 4.49 9.68 -0.44
N CYS A 53 3.44 9.09 -0.99
CA CYS A 53 2.16 8.93 -0.31
C CYS A 53 2.30 8.03 0.92
N ARG A 54 2.99 6.90 0.81
CA ARG A 54 3.17 5.98 1.94
C ARG A 54 4.00 6.62 3.05
N ALA A 55 5.06 7.35 2.71
CA ALA A 55 5.83 8.12 3.68
C ALA A 55 4.95 9.17 4.39
N PHE A 56 4.07 9.87 3.68
CA PHE A 56 3.12 10.80 4.27
C PHE A 56 2.08 10.09 5.15
N HIS A 57 1.49 8.99 4.69
CA HIS A 57 0.55 8.21 5.50
C HIS A 57 1.21 7.68 6.78
N ARG A 58 2.50 7.32 6.73
CA ARG A 58 3.24 6.83 7.89
C ARG A 58 3.45 7.89 8.97
N VAL A 59 3.44 9.15 8.60
CA VAL A 59 3.37 10.26 9.58
C VAL A 59 2.06 10.26 10.36
N LEU A 60 0.95 9.90 9.71
CA LEU A 60 -0.39 9.90 10.30
C LEU A 60 -0.69 8.64 11.11
N THR A 61 -0.08 7.51 10.78
CA THR A 61 -0.32 6.21 11.44
C THR A 61 0.91 5.31 11.36
N ARG A 62 1.33 4.73 12.47
CA ARG A 62 2.47 3.81 12.53
C ARG A 62 2.09 2.35 12.38
N LYS A 63 0.81 2.00 12.62
CA LYS A 63 0.36 0.61 12.70
C LYS A 63 -0.42 0.14 11.47
N THR A 64 -1.05 1.05 10.72
CA THR A 64 -1.81 0.70 9.52
C THR A 64 -0.91 0.05 8.46
N LEU A 65 -1.35 -1.09 7.90
CA LEU A 65 -0.66 -1.72 6.78
C LEU A 65 -0.85 -0.87 5.52
N LEU A 66 0.25 -0.41 4.93
CA LEU A 66 0.23 0.34 3.68
C LEU A 66 0.50 -0.61 2.50
N TYR A 67 -0.09 -0.32 1.35
CA TYR A 67 0.14 -1.07 0.12
C TYR A 67 0.89 -0.21 -0.89
N SER A 68 1.78 -0.85 -1.66
CA SER A 68 2.37 -0.23 -2.85
C SER A 68 1.30 -0.02 -3.92
N GLU A 69 1.64 0.69 -4.98
CA GLU A 69 0.92 0.57 -6.24
C GLU A 69 1.09 -0.85 -6.80
N MET A 70 0.20 -1.26 -7.72
CA MET A 70 0.34 -2.55 -8.39
C MET A 70 1.55 -2.51 -9.36
N ALA A 71 2.53 -3.37 -9.12
CA ALA A 71 3.60 -3.65 -10.06
C ALA A 71 3.29 -4.94 -10.83
N THR A 72 3.49 -4.98 -12.15
CA THR A 72 3.32 -6.23 -12.90
C THR A 72 4.54 -7.13 -12.71
N SER A 73 4.33 -8.45 -12.62
CA SER A 73 5.43 -9.41 -12.45
C SER A 73 6.52 -9.29 -13.52
N PRO A 74 6.20 -9.12 -14.85
CA PRO A 74 7.22 -8.89 -15.86
C PRO A 74 8.07 -7.63 -15.60
N ALA A 75 7.44 -6.57 -15.12
CA ALA A 75 8.16 -5.32 -14.84
C ALA A 75 9.10 -5.45 -13.63
N VAL A 76 8.71 -6.21 -12.61
CA VAL A 76 9.56 -6.47 -11.43
C VAL A 76 10.74 -7.37 -11.79
N VAL A 77 10.48 -8.43 -12.58
CA VAL A 77 11.52 -9.44 -12.91
C VAL A 77 12.51 -8.91 -13.95
N ARG A 78 12.04 -8.18 -14.97
CA ARG A 78 12.87 -7.76 -16.11
C ARG A 78 13.25 -6.29 -16.12
N GLY A 79 12.60 -5.46 -15.29
CA GLY A 79 12.85 -4.03 -15.21
C GLY A 79 13.82 -3.61 -14.10
N ASP A 80 13.84 -2.31 -13.82
CA ASP A 80 14.54 -1.76 -12.67
C ASP A 80 13.66 -1.89 -11.41
N ALA A 81 13.81 -3.02 -10.70
CA ALA A 81 13.04 -3.29 -9.49
C ALA A 81 13.28 -2.22 -8.41
N ALA A 82 14.49 -1.67 -8.27
CA ALA A 82 14.78 -0.64 -7.27
C ALA A 82 13.99 0.65 -7.53
N HIS A 83 13.86 1.03 -8.80
CA HIS A 83 13.04 2.16 -9.20
C HIS A 83 11.54 1.86 -8.99
N LEU A 84 11.09 0.69 -9.41
CA LEU A 84 9.67 0.32 -9.47
C LEU A 84 9.06 0.04 -8.10
N ILE A 85 9.74 -0.75 -7.27
CA ILE A 85 9.22 -1.24 -5.99
C ILE A 85 10.08 -0.84 -4.78
N GLY A 86 11.14 -0.05 -4.97
CA GLY A 86 11.94 0.44 -3.84
C GLY A 86 11.12 1.34 -2.91
N PHE A 87 11.35 1.23 -1.60
CA PHE A 87 10.70 2.03 -0.57
C PHE A 87 11.68 2.34 0.57
N ASP A 88 11.32 3.31 1.43
CA ASP A 88 12.10 3.66 2.62
C ASP A 88 11.67 2.73 3.77
N PRO A 89 12.60 2.17 4.56
CA PRO A 89 12.27 1.36 5.75
C PRO A 89 11.32 2.02 6.72
N ALA A 90 11.33 3.34 6.79
CA ALA A 90 10.40 4.10 7.63
C ALA A 90 8.94 3.96 7.20
N GLU A 91 8.66 3.50 5.97
CA GLU A 91 7.30 3.25 5.48
C GLU A 91 6.67 1.96 6.05
N GLN A 92 7.44 1.08 6.69
CA GLN A 92 6.97 -0.20 7.24
C GLN A 92 5.84 -0.05 8.28
N PRO A 93 4.87 -1.01 8.33
CA PRO A 93 4.73 -2.19 7.47
C PRO A 93 4.13 -1.87 6.10
N VAL A 94 4.71 -2.42 5.04
CA VAL A 94 4.27 -2.23 3.64
C VAL A 94 4.07 -3.57 2.96
N ALA A 95 2.95 -3.72 2.24
CA ALA A 95 2.66 -4.84 1.35
C ALA A 95 2.98 -4.47 -0.12
N LEU A 96 3.62 -5.37 -0.86
CA LEU A 96 3.79 -5.25 -2.30
C LEU A 96 2.59 -5.84 -3.02
N GLN A 97 1.89 -5.06 -3.84
CA GLN A 97 0.88 -5.63 -4.73
C GLN A 97 1.47 -5.98 -6.09
N LEU A 98 1.33 -7.25 -6.49
CA LEU A 98 1.71 -7.76 -7.80
C LEU A 98 0.50 -8.01 -8.69
N GLY A 99 0.68 -7.79 -9.98
CA GLY A 99 -0.25 -8.19 -11.02
C GLY A 99 0.45 -9.14 -12.00
N GLY A 100 -0.18 -10.28 -12.27
CA GLY A 100 0.35 -11.31 -13.17
C GLY A 100 -0.60 -12.49 -13.23
N SER A 101 -0.31 -13.43 -14.15
CA SER A 101 -1.02 -14.70 -14.31
C SER A 101 -0.09 -15.87 -14.67
N ASP A 102 1.21 -15.65 -14.67
CA ASP A 102 2.22 -16.70 -14.84
C ASP A 102 2.77 -17.07 -13.45
N PRO A 103 2.57 -18.33 -12.97
CA PRO A 103 3.00 -18.75 -11.65
C PRO A 103 4.51 -18.64 -11.43
N VAL A 104 5.33 -18.95 -12.43
CA VAL A 104 6.80 -18.91 -12.33
C VAL A 104 7.29 -17.47 -12.22
N GLU A 105 6.75 -16.58 -13.05
CA GLU A 105 7.12 -15.17 -13.03
C GLU A 105 6.64 -14.45 -11.75
N LEU A 106 5.44 -14.79 -11.25
CA LEU A 106 4.93 -14.28 -9.98
C LEU A 106 5.74 -14.77 -8.79
N ALA A 107 6.18 -16.02 -8.78
CA ALA A 107 7.08 -16.56 -7.74
C ALA A 107 8.40 -15.78 -7.68
N GLU A 108 9.02 -15.51 -8.84
CA GLU A 108 10.25 -14.72 -8.92
C GLU A 108 10.01 -13.26 -8.48
N ALA A 109 8.92 -12.63 -8.94
CA ALA A 109 8.56 -11.28 -8.51
C ALA A 109 8.29 -11.20 -6.99
N ALA A 110 7.65 -12.21 -6.41
CA ALA A 110 7.42 -12.31 -4.97
C ALA A 110 8.74 -12.43 -4.20
N ARG A 111 9.68 -13.27 -4.68
CA ARG A 111 11.02 -13.41 -4.09
C ARG A 111 11.77 -12.07 -4.11
N ILE A 112 11.76 -11.37 -5.24
CA ILE A 112 12.35 -10.03 -5.33
C ILE A 112 11.71 -9.08 -4.31
N GLY A 113 10.37 -9.06 -4.19
CA GLY A 113 9.66 -8.25 -3.21
C GLY A 113 10.06 -8.57 -1.76
N ALA A 114 10.18 -9.86 -1.42
CA ALA A 114 10.64 -10.29 -0.10
C ALA A 114 12.09 -9.87 0.17
N ASP A 115 12.97 -9.96 -0.82
CA ASP A 115 14.36 -9.49 -0.74
C ASP A 115 14.48 -7.97 -0.54
N PHE A 116 13.50 -7.18 -1.06
CA PHE A 116 13.38 -5.74 -0.76
C PHE A 116 12.86 -5.45 0.66
N GLY A 117 12.38 -6.46 1.39
CA GLY A 117 11.92 -6.33 2.76
C GLY A 117 10.42 -6.00 2.91
N TYR A 118 9.60 -6.23 1.90
CA TYR A 118 8.15 -6.11 2.04
C TYR A 118 7.61 -7.06 3.10
N ALA A 119 6.64 -6.59 3.89
CA ALA A 119 6.03 -7.37 4.97
C ALA A 119 5.02 -8.40 4.46
N GLU A 120 4.50 -8.22 3.25
CA GLU A 120 3.48 -9.05 2.61
C GLU A 120 3.59 -8.94 1.09
N ILE A 121 3.27 -10.02 0.38
CA ILE A 121 3.02 -10.00 -1.07
C ILE A 121 1.52 -10.18 -1.30
N ASN A 122 0.93 -9.33 -2.13
CA ASN A 122 -0.49 -9.37 -2.45
C ASN A 122 -0.72 -9.55 -3.95
N LEU A 123 -1.54 -10.50 -4.33
CA LEU A 123 -1.93 -10.71 -5.74
C LEU A 123 -3.19 -9.90 -6.07
N ASN A 124 -3.13 -9.13 -7.15
CA ASN A 124 -4.28 -8.37 -7.66
C ASN A 124 -5.19 -9.23 -8.54
N VAL A 125 -6.40 -9.46 -8.06
CA VAL A 125 -7.48 -10.16 -8.77
C VAL A 125 -8.74 -9.27 -8.83
N GLY A 126 -8.57 -7.94 -8.81
CA GLY A 126 -9.70 -7.02 -8.69
C GLY A 126 -9.69 -5.79 -9.60
N CYS A 127 -8.58 -5.51 -10.29
CA CYS A 127 -8.48 -4.35 -11.18
C CYS A 127 -9.21 -4.59 -12.50
N PRO A 128 -10.20 -3.76 -12.91
CA PRO A 128 -10.96 -3.95 -14.14
C PRO A 128 -10.40 -3.14 -15.33
N SER A 129 -9.17 -2.64 -15.26
CA SER A 129 -8.58 -1.80 -16.31
C SER A 129 -8.28 -2.61 -17.57
N ASP A 130 -8.59 -2.08 -18.75
CA ASP A 130 -8.32 -2.71 -20.06
C ASP A 130 -6.83 -3.03 -20.26
N ARG A 131 -5.93 -2.14 -19.80
CA ARG A 131 -4.47 -2.37 -19.83
C ARG A 131 -4.07 -3.61 -19.03
N VAL A 132 -4.80 -3.91 -17.97
CA VAL A 132 -4.55 -5.04 -17.07
C VAL A 132 -5.18 -6.30 -17.65
N GLN A 133 -6.37 -6.21 -18.25
CA GLN A 133 -7.08 -7.32 -18.86
C GLN A 133 -6.33 -7.89 -20.07
N SER A 134 -5.75 -7.05 -20.94
CA SER A 134 -4.95 -7.50 -22.08
C SER A 134 -3.74 -8.36 -21.68
N GLY A 135 -3.22 -8.18 -20.44
CA GLY A 135 -2.19 -9.02 -19.83
C GLY A 135 -2.73 -10.21 -19.04
N ARG A 136 -4.04 -10.53 -19.10
CA ARG A 136 -4.70 -11.51 -18.23
C ARG A 136 -4.39 -11.28 -16.75
N ILE A 137 -4.54 -10.03 -16.27
CA ILE A 137 -4.22 -9.59 -14.90
C ILE A 137 -5.48 -8.96 -14.31
N GLY A 138 -5.64 -9.02 -12.98
CA GLY A 138 -6.69 -8.31 -12.27
C GLY A 138 -8.05 -9.02 -12.30
N ALA A 139 -9.14 -8.27 -12.48
CA ALA A 139 -10.50 -8.78 -12.25
C ALA A 139 -10.92 -9.93 -13.18
N CYS A 140 -10.38 -10.02 -14.39
CA CYS A 140 -10.66 -11.13 -15.30
C CYS A 140 -10.27 -12.51 -14.72
N LEU A 141 -9.26 -12.53 -13.83
CA LEU A 141 -8.83 -13.76 -13.15
C LEU A 141 -9.87 -14.30 -12.13
N MET A 142 -10.91 -13.54 -11.79
CA MET A 142 -12.05 -14.08 -11.02
C MET A 142 -12.76 -15.25 -11.75
N ARG A 143 -12.56 -15.38 -13.05
CA ARG A 143 -13.10 -16.50 -13.88
C ARG A 143 -12.17 -17.71 -13.95
N GLU A 144 -10.97 -17.61 -13.40
CA GLU A 144 -9.91 -18.62 -13.48
C GLU A 144 -9.34 -18.92 -12.07
N PRO A 145 -10.19 -19.35 -11.09
CA PRO A 145 -9.75 -19.53 -9.70
C PRO A 145 -8.64 -20.58 -9.56
N GLU A 146 -8.61 -21.62 -10.39
CA GLU A 146 -7.56 -22.64 -10.40
C GLU A 146 -6.20 -22.03 -10.78
N LEU A 147 -6.16 -21.19 -11.82
CA LEU A 147 -4.94 -20.48 -12.22
C LEU A 147 -4.46 -19.55 -11.10
N VAL A 148 -5.38 -18.85 -10.42
CA VAL A 148 -5.04 -18.00 -9.26
C VAL A 148 -4.49 -18.86 -8.13
N GLY A 149 -5.04 -20.03 -7.88
CA GLY A 149 -4.53 -21.01 -6.92
C GLY A 149 -3.09 -21.43 -7.26
N ASP A 150 -2.81 -21.77 -8.51
CA ASP A 150 -1.45 -22.13 -8.98
C ASP A 150 -0.47 -20.98 -8.76
N CYS A 151 -0.88 -19.74 -9.09
CA CYS A 151 -0.08 -18.54 -8.85
C CYS A 151 0.24 -18.34 -7.35
N VAL A 152 -0.77 -18.45 -6.49
CA VAL A 152 -0.62 -18.31 -5.04
C VAL A 152 0.30 -19.40 -4.49
N ALA A 153 0.11 -20.66 -4.87
CA ALA A 153 0.96 -21.77 -4.42
C ALA A 153 2.43 -21.55 -4.81
N ALA A 154 2.68 -21.12 -6.06
CA ALA A 154 4.04 -20.82 -6.54
C ALA A 154 4.69 -19.64 -5.77
N MET A 155 3.93 -18.58 -5.52
CA MET A 155 4.40 -17.43 -4.72
C MET A 155 4.72 -17.86 -3.28
N MET A 156 3.84 -18.63 -2.63
CA MET A 156 4.03 -19.10 -1.26
C MET A 156 5.25 -20.04 -1.13
N ALA A 157 5.51 -20.85 -2.14
CA ALA A 157 6.71 -21.69 -2.18
C ALA A 157 8.03 -20.89 -2.32
N ALA A 158 7.94 -19.65 -2.82
CA ALA A 158 9.11 -18.81 -3.08
C ALA A 158 9.48 -17.87 -1.91
N VAL A 159 8.57 -17.65 -0.94
CA VAL A 159 8.77 -16.66 0.14
C VAL A 159 8.25 -17.17 1.49
N ASP A 160 8.86 -16.69 2.58
CA ASP A 160 8.44 -16.99 3.96
C ASP A 160 7.47 -15.95 4.52
N ILE A 161 7.18 -14.85 3.78
CA ILE A 161 6.24 -13.80 4.18
C ILE A 161 4.83 -14.11 3.66
N PRO A 162 3.76 -13.57 4.27
CA PRO A 162 2.39 -13.83 3.85
C PRO A 162 2.15 -13.49 2.37
N VAL A 163 1.45 -14.39 1.68
CA VAL A 163 0.88 -14.16 0.34
C VAL A 163 -0.62 -14.04 0.47
N THR A 164 -1.19 -12.93 0.03
CA THR A 164 -2.60 -12.58 0.18
C THR A 164 -3.23 -12.27 -1.17
N VAL A 165 -4.56 -12.30 -1.27
CA VAL A 165 -5.28 -12.03 -2.52
C VAL A 165 -6.26 -10.89 -2.34
N LYS A 166 -6.25 -9.91 -3.26
CA LYS A 166 -7.24 -8.84 -3.31
C LYS A 166 -8.14 -9.00 -4.53
N CYS A 167 -9.40 -9.30 -4.29
CA CYS A 167 -10.38 -9.62 -5.34
C CYS A 167 -11.65 -8.76 -5.25
N ARG A 168 -12.61 -9.07 -6.12
CA ARG A 168 -13.99 -8.55 -6.16
C ARG A 168 -14.96 -9.64 -5.70
N ILE A 169 -16.28 -9.36 -5.76
CA ILE A 169 -17.34 -10.34 -5.48
C ILE A 169 -17.82 -11.04 -6.75
N GLY A 170 -17.13 -10.90 -7.86
CA GLY A 170 -17.46 -11.46 -9.17
C GLY A 170 -17.25 -10.45 -10.29
N VAL A 171 -17.40 -10.92 -11.54
CA VAL A 171 -17.28 -10.10 -12.76
C VAL A 171 -18.49 -10.30 -13.65
N ASP A 172 -18.84 -9.24 -14.38
CA ASP A 172 -19.90 -9.20 -15.40
C ASP A 172 -21.21 -9.84 -14.91
N ASP A 173 -21.68 -10.91 -15.58
CA ASP A 173 -22.94 -11.62 -15.34
C ASP A 173 -22.86 -12.72 -14.27
N GLN A 174 -21.66 -12.99 -13.71
CA GLN A 174 -21.53 -13.97 -12.63
C GLN A 174 -22.48 -13.66 -11.46
N ASP A 175 -23.09 -14.69 -10.87
CA ASP A 175 -23.73 -14.55 -9.57
C ASP A 175 -22.67 -14.19 -8.51
N PRO A 176 -22.86 -13.13 -7.71
CA PRO A 176 -21.85 -12.69 -6.76
C PRO A 176 -21.54 -13.71 -5.65
N GLU A 177 -22.55 -14.43 -5.17
CA GLU A 177 -22.38 -15.41 -4.08
C GLU A 177 -21.62 -16.63 -4.57
N ASP A 178 -22.08 -17.25 -5.67
CA ASP A 178 -21.43 -18.42 -6.26
C ASP A 178 -19.98 -18.09 -6.68
N SER A 179 -19.79 -16.93 -7.32
CA SER A 179 -18.47 -16.49 -7.75
C SER A 179 -17.51 -16.25 -6.61
N LEU A 180 -17.95 -15.52 -5.57
CA LEU A 180 -17.08 -15.19 -4.45
C LEU A 180 -16.71 -16.43 -3.61
N PHE A 181 -17.69 -17.25 -3.27
CA PHE A 181 -17.47 -18.44 -2.46
C PHE A 181 -16.63 -19.47 -3.19
N GLY A 182 -16.98 -19.80 -4.45
CA GLY A 182 -16.19 -20.73 -5.26
C GLY A 182 -14.76 -20.26 -5.49
N PHE A 183 -14.57 -18.96 -5.73
CA PHE A 183 -13.23 -18.38 -5.88
C PHE A 183 -12.41 -18.51 -4.58
N VAL A 184 -12.98 -18.11 -3.44
CA VAL A 184 -12.30 -18.16 -2.14
C VAL A 184 -11.98 -19.59 -1.74
N ASP A 185 -12.91 -20.54 -1.95
CA ASP A 185 -12.70 -21.96 -1.62
C ASP A 185 -11.56 -22.55 -2.45
N THR A 186 -11.55 -22.33 -3.78
CA THR A 186 -10.50 -22.83 -4.66
C THR A 186 -9.14 -22.23 -4.30
N VAL A 187 -9.06 -20.90 -4.13
CA VAL A 187 -7.78 -20.22 -3.91
C VAL A 187 -7.26 -20.47 -2.49
N SER A 188 -8.13 -20.59 -1.48
CA SER A 188 -7.69 -20.93 -0.12
C SER A 188 -7.17 -22.36 -0.01
N ALA A 189 -7.69 -23.29 -0.81
CA ALA A 189 -7.17 -24.65 -0.87
C ALA A 189 -5.71 -24.69 -1.39
N ALA A 190 -5.27 -23.68 -2.14
CA ALA A 190 -3.87 -23.52 -2.56
C ALA A 190 -2.96 -22.96 -1.45
N GLY A 191 -3.51 -22.59 -0.29
CA GLY A 191 -2.76 -22.25 0.93
C GLY A 191 -2.92 -20.84 1.46
N THR A 192 -3.40 -19.85 0.68
CA THR A 192 -3.59 -18.48 1.20
C THR A 192 -4.71 -18.43 2.25
N GLN A 193 -4.47 -17.65 3.31
CA GLN A 193 -5.40 -17.54 4.43
C GLN A 193 -6.08 -16.17 4.50
N THR A 194 -5.66 -15.20 3.67
CA THR A 194 -6.11 -13.81 3.77
C THR A 194 -6.64 -13.30 2.45
N PHE A 195 -7.88 -12.81 2.48
CA PHE A 195 -8.55 -12.22 1.32
C PHE A 195 -9.01 -10.79 1.62
N ILE A 196 -8.69 -9.86 0.72
CA ILE A 196 -9.20 -8.49 0.74
C ILE A 196 -10.30 -8.38 -0.31
N ILE A 197 -11.54 -8.27 0.14
CA ILE A 197 -12.73 -8.31 -0.73
C ILE A 197 -13.22 -6.90 -1.03
N HIS A 198 -13.08 -6.44 -2.29
CA HIS A 198 -13.79 -5.25 -2.72
C HIS A 198 -15.27 -5.63 -2.96
N ALA A 199 -16.15 -5.16 -2.10
CA ALA A 199 -17.56 -5.55 -2.04
C ALA A 199 -18.41 -5.04 -3.21
N ARG A 200 -17.88 -5.07 -4.43
CA ARG A 200 -18.55 -4.74 -5.70
C ARG A 200 -18.14 -5.73 -6.78
N LYS A 201 -19.06 -6.07 -7.66
CA LYS A 201 -18.71 -6.71 -8.94
C LYS A 201 -17.83 -5.79 -9.78
N ALA A 202 -17.11 -6.34 -10.73
CA ALA A 202 -16.47 -5.58 -11.79
C ALA A 202 -17.13 -5.88 -13.14
N TRP A 203 -17.39 -4.86 -13.93
CA TRP A 203 -17.73 -4.98 -15.32
C TRP A 203 -16.43 -4.85 -16.13
N LEU A 204 -16.07 -5.90 -16.83
CA LEU A 204 -14.85 -5.96 -17.63
C LEU A 204 -14.95 -5.10 -18.89
N GLN A 205 -16.18 -4.89 -19.38
CA GLN A 205 -16.46 -4.04 -20.52
C GLN A 205 -17.56 -3.01 -20.18
N GLY A 206 -17.55 -1.87 -20.90
CA GLY A 206 -18.60 -0.87 -20.81
C GLY A 206 -18.46 0.13 -19.63
N LEU A 207 -17.63 -0.15 -18.64
CA LEU A 207 -17.37 0.76 -17.52
C LEU A 207 -15.87 1.06 -17.38
N SER A 208 -15.53 2.33 -17.27
CA SER A 208 -14.16 2.74 -16.91
C SER A 208 -13.79 2.23 -15.51
N PRO A 209 -12.49 2.16 -15.18
CA PRO A 209 -12.05 1.80 -13.81
C PRO A 209 -12.63 2.70 -12.72
N LYS A 210 -12.90 3.98 -13.02
CA LYS A 210 -13.59 4.89 -12.08
C LYS A 210 -15.04 4.48 -11.88
N GLN A 211 -15.79 4.27 -12.96
CA GLN A 211 -17.19 3.83 -12.89
C GLN A 211 -17.34 2.48 -12.20
N ASN A 212 -16.41 1.55 -12.40
CA ASN A 212 -16.36 0.26 -11.69
C ASN A 212 -16.19 0.37 -10.16
N ARG A 213 -15.84 1.55 -9.65
CA ARG A 213 -15.78 1.84 -8.21
C ARG A 213 -17.02 2.55 -7.68
N ASP A 214 -17.89 3.02 -8.55
CA ASP A 214 -19.04 3.85 -8.16
C ASP A 214 -20.39 3.23 -8.58
N VAL A 215 -20.48 2.67 -9.80
CA VAL A 215 -21.74 2.22 -10.40
C VAL A 215 -22.21 0.85 -9.88
N PRO A 216 -21.40 -0.23 -9.83
CA PRO A 216 -21.89 -1.49 -9.29
C PRO A 216 -22.26 -1.34 -7.81
N PRO A 217 -23.36 -1.92 -7.32
CA PRO A 217 -23.76 -1.80 -5.93
C PRO A 217 -22.75 -2.43 -4.98
N LEU A 218 -22.67 -1.89 -3.76
CA LEU A 218 -21.93 -2.50 -2.65
C LEU A 218 -22.74 -3.63 -2.03
N ASP A 219 -22.10 -4.75 -1.73
CA ASP A 219 -22.70 -5.87 -1.00
C ASP A 219 -21.81 -6.27 0.19
N TYR A 220 -21.83 -5.46 1.25
CA TYR A 220 -21.16 -5.79 2.51
C TYR A 220 -21.77 -7.02 3.21
N PRO A 221 -23.11 -7.23 3.19
CA PRO A 221 -23.71 -8.45 3.72
C PRO A 221 -23.12 -9.72 3.13
N LEU A 222 -22.85 -9.77 1.83
CA LEU A 222 -22.23 -10.94 1.19
C LEU A 222 -20.84 -11.24 1.76
N VAL A 223 -20.01 -10.20 1.95
CA VAL A 223 -18.67 -10.37 2.55
C VAL A 223 -18.75 -10.87 3.99
N ARG A 224 -19.73 -10.41 4.77
CA ARG A 224 -19.98 -10.92 6.14
C ARG A 224 -20.47 -12.37 6.14
N ARG A 225 -21.30 -12.77 5.17
CA ARG A 225 -21.72 -14.18 5.00
C ARG A 225 -20.53 -15.07 4.67
N LEU A 226 -19.64 -14.61 3.79
CA LEU A 226 -18.40 -15.34 3.51
C LEU A 226 -17.57 -15.53 4.78
N LYS A 227 -17.34 -14.47 5.57
CA LYS A 227 -16.60 -14.59 6.84
C LYS A 227 -17.28 -15.56 7.83
N ALA A 228 -18.60 -15.52 7.93
CA ALA A 228 -19.35 -16.44 8.80
C ALA A 228 -19.23 -17.90 8.36
N ALA A 229 -19.20 -18.15 7.05
CA ALA A 229 -19.02 -19.49 6.48
C ALA A 229 -17.56 -19.98 6.51
N ARG A 230 -16.61 -19.08 6.46
CA ARG A 230 -15.16 -19.36 6.49
C ARG A 230 -14.48 -18.63 7.66
N PRO A 231 -14.79 -19.00 8.92
CA PRO A 231 -14.20 -18.37 10.09
C PRO A 231 -12.69 -18.62 10.23
N ASP A 232 -12.16 -19.62 9.55
CA ASP A 232 -10.75 -19.98 9.44
C ASP A 232 -9.92 -18.97 8.61
N LEU A 233 -10.56 -18.21 7.71
CA LEU A 233 -9.88 -17.24 6.86
C LEU A 233 -9.92 -15.83 7.43
N GLU A 234 -8.87 -15.07 7.20
CA GLU A 234 -8.82 -13.62 7.47
C GLU A 234 -9.46 -12.86 6.31
N ILE A 235 -10.63 -12.27 6.54
CA ILE A 235 -11.42 -11.55 5.53
C ILE A 235 -11.41 -10.06 5.83
N ILE A 236 -10.88 -9.28 4.88
CA ILE A 236 -10.74 -7.82 4.98
C ILE A 236 -11.75 -7.15 4.05
N LEU A 237 -12.61 -6.30 4.59
CA LEU A 237 -13.61 -5.57 3.83
C LEU A 237 -13.00 -4.35 3.14
N ASN A 238 -13.26 -4.18 1.84
CA ASN A 238 -12.90 -3.01 1.06
C ASN A 238 -14.06 -2.56 0.16
N GLY A 239 -14.03 -1.32 -0.27
CA GLY A 239 -15.00 -0.74 -1.21
C GLY A 239 -15.95 0.26 -0.56
N GLY A 240 -16.05 1.47 -1.09
CA GLY A 240 -17.00 2.49 -0.67
C GLY A 240 -16.82 3.05 0.74
N LEU A 241 -15.83 2.62 1.51
CA LEU A 241 -15.57 3.12 2.87
C LEU A 241 -15.05 4.56 2.81
N GLU A 242 -15.84 5.51 3.33
CA GLU A 242 -15.64 6.94 3.15
C GLU A 242 -14.83 7.60 4.28
N SER A 243 -14.68 6.92 5.41
CA SER A 243 -13.91 7.36 6.58
C SER A 243 -13.51 6.18 7.45
N LEU A 244 -12.67 6.41 8.45
CA LEU A 244 -12.38 5.41 9.48
C LEU A 244 -13.67 5.03 10.26
N ASP A 245 -14.52 6.01 10.60
CA ASP A 245 -15.78 5.75 11.30
C ASP A 245 -16.69 4.84 10.49
N HIS A 246 -16.94 5.18 9.23
CA HIS A 246 -17.75 4.37 8.32
C HIS A 246 -17.13 2.97 8.17
N GLY A 247 -15.81 2.90 8.01
CA GLY A 247 -15.11 1.62 7.91
C GLY A 247 -15.26 0.73 9.15
N LEU A 248 -15.17 1.30 10.35
CA LEU A 248 -15.32 0.54 11.60
C LEU A 248 -16.75 0.04 11.80
N VAL A 249 -17.76 0.78 11.37
CA VAL A 249 -19.16 0.34 11.40
C VAL A 249 -19.38 -0.80 10.42
N GLU A 250 -19.02 -0.61 9.16
CA GLU A 250 -19.24 -1.61 8.10
C GLU A 250 -18.33 -2.83 8.22
N GLY A 251 -17.17 -2.69 8.85
CA GLY A 251 -16.25 -3.78 9.15
C GLY A 251 -16.66 -4.69 10.30
N SER A 252 -17.81 -4.44 10.94
CA SER A 252 -18.34 -5.33 11.94
C SER A 252 -18.66 -6.72 11.34
N GLY A 253 -18.11 -7.77 11.94
CA GLY A 253 -18.31 -9.16 11.48
C GLY A 253 -17.27 -9.64 10.45
N VAL A 254 -16.21 -8.86 10.19
CA VAL A 254 -15.01 -9.28 9.44
C VAL A 254 -13.75 -8.96 10.26
N ASP A 255 -12.57 -9.41 9.79
CA ASP A 255 -11.32 -9.32 10.56
C ASP A 255 -10.63 -7.95 10.43
N GLY A 256 -10.96 -7.20 9.39
CA GLY A 256 -10.37 -5.87 9.16
C GLY A 256 -11.01 -5.12 8.01
N ILE A 257 -10.54 -3.90 7.82
CA ILE A 257 -11.01 -2.99 6.77
C ILE A 257 -9.85 -2.42 5.97
N MET A 258 -10.12 -2.09 4.70
CA MET A 258 -9.15 -1.45 3.82
C MET A 258 -9.76 -0.17 3.25
N LEU A 259 -9.22 0.98 3.65
CA LEU A 259 -9.61 2.28 3.12
C LEU A 259 -8.91 2.54 1.77
N GLY A 260 -9.66 3.01 0.79
CA GLY A 260 -9.11 3.44 -0.50
C GLY A 260 -9.08 4.96 -0.61
N ARG A 261 -9.94 5.51 -1.45
CA ARG A 261 -10.03 6.94 -1.79
C ARG A 261 -10.16 7.87 -0.58
N ALA A 262 -10.80 7.43 0.49
CA ALA A 262 -10.90 8.19 1.73
C ALA A 262 -9.52 8.50 2.33
N ALA A 263 -8.62 7.51 2.38
CA ALA A 263 -7.27 7.71 2.89
C ALA A 263 -6.43 8.68 2.03
N TYR A 264 -6.73 8.80 0.73
CA TYR A 264 -6.03 9.72 -0.17
C TYR A 264 -6.63 11.13 -0.18
N HIS A 265 -7.97 11.23 -0.33
CA HIS A 265 -8.64 12.53 -0.44
C HIS A 265 -8.81 13.26 0.89
N THR A 266 -8.86 12.50 1.98
CA THR A 266 -9.02 13.02 3.34
C THR A 266 -8.05 12.29 4.29
N PRO A 267 -6.73 12.41 4.09
CA PRO A 267 -5.74 11.59 4.79
C PRO A 267 -5.80 11.74 6.31
N TRP A 268 -6.33 12.84 6.83
CA TRP A 268 -6.56 13.02 8.26
C TRP A 268 -7.43 11.93 8.90
N THR A 269 -8.21 11.18 8.10
CA THR A 269 -8.97 10.00 8.58
C THR A 269 -8.06 8.92 9.19
N LEU A 270 -6.77 8.91 8.85
CA LEU A 270 -5.78 7.98 9.40
C LEU A 270 -5.17 8.42 10.72
N ALA A 271 -5.30 9.70 11.11
CA ALA A 271 -4.60 10.26 12.26
C ALA A 271 -5.04 9.66 13.61
N ASP A 272 -6.26 9.13 13.69
CA ASP A 272 -6.79 8.48 14.90
C ASP A 272 -6.77 6.93 14.80
N ALA A 273 -6.17 6.40 13.76
CA ALA A 273 -6.16 4.97 13.47
C ALA A 273 -5.41 4.15 14.53
N ASP A 274 -4.23 4.64 14.95
CA ASP A 274 -3.40 3.89 15.90
C ASP A 274 -4.11 3.73 17.24
N ARG A 275 -4.78 4.77 17.73
CA ARG A 275 -5.55 4.72 18.98
C ARG A 275 -6.80 3.86 18.85
N ARG A 276 -7.60 4.08 17.81
CA ARG A 276 -8.95 3.49 17.70
C ARG A 276 -8.93 2.03 17.26
N VAL A 277 -8.00 1.67 16.41
CA VAL A 277 -7.93 0.33 15.84
C VAL A 277 -6.93 -0.55 16.57
N PHE A 278 -5.80 0.02 16.99
CA PHE A 278 -4.70 -0.76 17.54
C PHE A 278 -4.46 -0.53 19.03
N GLY A 279 -5.15 0.42 19.68
CA GLY A 279 -4.97 0.75 21.10
C GLY A 279 -3.60 1.38 21.39
N ALA A 280 -2.96 1.97 20.37
CA ALA A 280 -1.64 2.60 20.48
C ALA A 280 -1.76 4.13 20.47
N THR A 281 -0.69 4.83 20.84
CA THR A 281 -0.66 6.30 20.77
C THR A 281 -0.60 6.77 19.32
N ASN A 282 -1.43 7.76 18.97
CA ASN A 282 -1.36 8.40 17.67
C ASN A 282 -0.03 9.14 17.49
N PRO A 283 0.59 9.10 16.30
CA PRO A 283 1.90 9.73 16.09
C PRO A 283 1.86 11.26 16.06
N VAL A 284 0.71 11.85 15.71
CA VAL A 284 0.50 13.30 15.60
C VAL A 284 -0.81 13.71 16.26
N SER A 285 -0.86 14.93 16.83
CA SER A 285 -2.04 15.46 17.52
C SER A 285 -2.81 16.49 16.68
N SER A 286 -2.18 17.09 15.69
CA SER A 286 -2.77 18.08 14.80
C SER A 286 -2.33 17.91 13.36
N ARG A 287 -3.09 18.52 12.44
CA ARG A 287 -2.71 18.55 11.01
C ARG A 287 -1.41 19.33 10.78
N HIS A 288 -1.13 20.34 11.63
CA HIS A 288 0.12 21.09 11.57
C HIS A 288 1.29 20.20 12.00
N ASP A 289 1.14 19.42 13.09
CA ASP A 289 2.17 18.44 13.51
C ASP A 289 2.46 17.44 12.39
N ALA A 290 1.44 17.03 11.65
CA ALA A 290 1.62 16.12 10.51
C ALA A 290 2.46 16.75 9.39
N VAL A 291 2.25 18.04 9.09
CA VAL A 291 3.07 18.77 8.11
C VAL A 291 4.52 18.88 8.61
N GLU A 292 4.72 19.27 9.85
CA GLU A 292 6.07 19.40 10.43
C GLU A 292 6.79 18.05 10.53
N ALA A 293 6.10 16.98 10.86
CA ALA A 293 6.67 15.64 10.90
C ALA A 293 7.03 15.09 9.50
N TYR A 294 6.37 15.55 8.43
CA TYR A 294 6.69 15.20 7.05
C TYR A 294 7.81 16.07 6.44
N ARG A 295 8.06 17.25 6.99
CA ARG A 295 9.07 18.23 6.52
C ARG A 295 10.48 17.65 6.32
N PRO A 296 11.04 16.84 7.25
CA PRO A 296 12.36 16.23 7.05
C PRO A 296 12.43 15.32 5.81
N TYR A 297 11.36 14.57 5.54
CA TYR A 297 11.27 13.75 4.33
C TYR A 297 11.27 14.61 3.07
N LEU A 298 10.48 15.69 3.04
CA LEU A 298 10.46 16.64 1.93
C LEU A 298 11.85 17.22 1.67
N ALA A 299 12.53 17.68 2.72
CA ALA A 299 13.89 18.26 2.63
C ALA A 299 14.90 17.25 2.05
N ALA A 300 14.88 16.01 2.53
CA ALA A 300 15.77 14.95 2.04
C ALA A 300 15.52 14.66 0.56
N ARG A 301 14.25 14.51 0.15
CA ARG A 301 13.92 14.23 -1.25
C ARG A 301 14.19 15.40 -2.19
N LEU A 302 14.03 16.65 -1.74
CA LEU A 302 14.44 17.83 -2.50
C LEU A 302 15.96 17.83 -2.75
N SER A 303 16.76 17.42 -1.77
CA SER A 303 18.21 17.25 -1.93
C SER A 303 18.55 16.17 -2.96
N ASP A 304 17.72 15.14 -3.11
CA ASP A 304 17.81 14.12 -4.15
C ASP A 304 17.21 14.60 -5.50
N ARG A 305 16.89 15.89 -5.63
CA ARG A 305 16.29 16.50 -6.83
C ARG A 305 14.90 16.01 -7.19
N VAL A 306 14.16 15.44 -6.24
CA VAL A 306 12.74 15.12 -6.42
C VAL A 306 11.94 16.42 -6.40
N ALA A 307 11.08 16.61 -7.38
CA ALA A 307 10.27 17.84 -7.48
C ALA A 307 9.26 17.90 -6.32
N LEU A 308 9.08 19.10 -5.73
CA LEU A 308 8.23 19.30 -4.56
C LEU A 308 6.79 18.81 -4.78
N HIS A 309 6.21 19.08 -5.96
CA HIS A 309 4.82 18.67 -6.27
C HIS A 309 4.61 17.16 -6.24
N SER A 310 5.63 16.36 -6.58
CA SER A 310 5.53 14.90 -6.57
C SER A 310 5.23 14.36 -5.15
N MET A 311 5.64 15.10 -4.13
CA MET A 311 5.43 14.77 -2.72
C MET A 311 4.21 15.47 -2.13
N THR A 312 4.05 16.78 -2.39
CA THR A 312 2.97 17.58 -1.77
C THR A 312 1.59 17.29 -2.34
N ARG A 313 1.48 16.70 -3.54
CA ARG A 313 0.19 16.27 -4.11
C ARG A 313 -0.59 15.33 -3.18
N HIS A 314 0.10 14.56 -2.35
CA HIS A 314 -0.50 13.64 -1.39
C HIS A 314 -1.03 14.31 -0.12
N MET A 315 -0.62 15.56 0.13
CA MET A 315 -1.04 16.35 1.30
C MET A 315 -2.23 17.26 1.02
N LEU A 316 -2.67 17.40 -0.24
CA LEU A 316 -3.67 18.38 -0.65
C LEU A 316 -4.98 18.26 0.15
N GLY A 317 -5.37 17.05 0.52
CA GLY A 317 -6.56 16.74 1.29
C GLY A 317 -6.41 16.87 2.81
N LEU A 318 -5.22 17.14 3.34
CA LEU A 318 -4.95 17.11 4.79
C LEU A 318 -5.86 18.04 5.59
N PHE A 319 -6.08 19.25 5.07
CA PHE A 319 -6.93 20.28 5.72
C PHE A 319 -8.37 20.29 5.19
N HIS A 320 -8.84 19.20 4.56
CA HIS A 320 -10.23 19.13 4.10
C HIS A 320 -11.21 19.45 5.23
N GLY A 321 -12.19 20.33 4.97
CA GLY A 321 -13.17 20.78 5.95
C GLY A 321 -12.68 21.87 6.92
N CYS A 322 -11.41 22.30 6.85
CA CYS A 322 -10.89 23.38 7.68
C CYS A 322 -10.96 24.74 7.00
N PRO A 323 -11.05 25.86 7.76
CA PRO A 323 -10.85 27.22 7.23
C PRO A 323 -9.51 27.30 6.49
N GLY A 324 -9.46 28.00 5.35
CA GLY A 324 -8.24 28.13 4.54
C GLY A 324 -7.87 26.93 3.67
N ALA A 325 -8.56 25.78 3.75
CA ALA A 325 -8.25 24.56 2.98
C ALA A 325 -8.19 24.78 1.45
N ARG A 326 -8.95 25.75 0.91
CA ARG A 326 -8.90 26.11 -0.51
C ARG A 326 -7.57 26.76 -0.86
N GLN A 327 -7.08 27.68 -0.02
CA GLN A 327 -5.81 28.36 -0.22
C GLN A 327 -4.63 27.39 -0.10
N TRP A 328 -4.65 26.51 0.91
CA TRP A 328 -3.69 25.41 1.06
C TRP A 328 -3.55 24.62 -0.26
N ARG A 329 -4.65 24.10 -0.78
CA ARG A 329 -4.63 23.33 -2.04
C ARG A 329 -4.15 24.15 -3.22
N ARG A 330 -4.61 25.41 -3.33
CA ARG A 330 -4.23 26.29 -4.44
C ARG A 330 -2.72 26.57 -4.46
N ILE A 331 -2.16 26.97 -3.32
CA ILE A 331 -0.73 27.31 -3.22
C ILE A 331 0.13 26.08 -3.57
N LEU A 332 -0.16 24.92 -2.98
CA LEU A 332 0.58 23.70 -3.29
C LEU A 332 0.43 23.27 -4.75
N SER A 333 -0.77 23.35 -5.33
CA SER A 333 -0.99 22.93 -6.72
C SER A 333 -0.35 23.87 -7.73
N GLU A 334 -0.33 25.19 -7.48
CA GLU A 334 0.17 26.20 -8.44
C GLU A 334 1.67 26.45 -8.29
N LYS A 335 2.19 26.44 -7.05
CA LYS A 335 3.58 26.86 -6.78
C LYS A 335 4.54 25.70 -6.65
N ALA A 336 4.14 24.54 -6.12
CA ALA A 336 5.04 23.40 -5.98
C ALA A 336 5.47 22.79 -7.34
N ASN A 337 4.76 23.11 -8.44
CA ASN A 337 5.11 22.69 -9.80
C ASN A 337 6.18 23.57 -10.45
N ARG A 338 6.57 24.69 -9.83
CA ARG A 338 7.55 25.63 -10.42
C ARG A 338 8.96 25.04 -10.32
N PRO A 339 9.82 25.26 -11.32
CA PRO A 339 11.23 24.90 -11.22
C PRO A 339 11.86 25.53 -9.97
N GLY A 340 12.58 24.73 -9.17
CA GLY A 340 13.25 25.20 -7.97
C GLY A 340 12.34 25.43 -6.75
N ALA A 341 11.06 25.06 -6.81
CA ALA A 341 10.17 25.16 -5.66
C ALA A 341 10.70 24.32 -4.49
N GLY A 342 10.83 24.95 -3.33
CA GLY A 342 11.32 24.38 -2.09
C GLY A 342 10.31 24.49 -0.95
N LEU A 343 10.79 24.33 0.29
CA LEU A 343 9.93 24.30 1.49
C LEU A 343 9.23 25.63 1.78
N GLU A 344 9.71 26.75 1.22
CA GLU A 344 9.05 28.06 1.31
C GLU A 344 7.61 28.04 0.79
N VAL A 345 7.31 27.18 -0.21
CA VAL A 345 5.95 26.99 -0.71
C VAL A 345 5.04 26.33 0.35
N LEU A 346 5.61 25.42 1.14
CA LEU A 346 4.88 24.78 2.25
C LEU A 346 4.61 25.79 3.37
N ASP A 347 5.60 26.64 3.68
CA ASP A 347 5.46 27.69 4.70
C ASP A 347 4.40 28.72 4.31
N GLU A 348 4.36 29.13 3.04
CA GLU A 348 3.30 30.00 2.52
C GLU A 348 1.93 29.35 2.61
N ALA A 349 1.81 28.07 2.28
CA ALA A 349 0.56 27.35 2.36
C ALA A 349 0.03 27.22 3.80
N LEU A 350 0.92 27.00 4.78
CA LEU A 350 0.58 26.98 6.21
C LEU A 350 0.16 28.37 6.72
N ALA A 351 0.89 29.42 6.35
CA ALA A 351 0.55 30.78 6.72
C ALA A 351 -0.84 31.20 6.25
N ALA A 352 -1.25 30.78 5.06
CA ALA A 352 -2.58 31.05 4.52
C ALA A 352 -3.74 30.40 5.31
N LEU A 353 -3.48 29.28 6.01
CA LEU A 353 -4.45 28.63 6.90
C LEU A 353 -4.67 29.48 8.18
N SER A 354 -3.60 30.02 8.74
CA SER A 354 -3.65 30.80 9.98
C SER A 354 -4.43 32.09 9.83
N VAL A 355 -4.30 32.78 8.69
CA VAL A 355 -5.05 34.02 8.39
C VAL A 355 -6.56 33.75 8.38
N HIS A 356 -7.00 32.68 7.74
CA HIS A 356 -8.45 32.35 7.65
C HIS A 356 -9.02 31.81 8.97
N ALA A 357 -8.19 31.24 9.85
CA ALA A 357 -8.64 30.86 11.19
C ALA A 357 -8.92 32.08 12.09
N ILE A 358 -8.19 33.18 11.91
CA ILE A 358 -8.38 34.43 12.63
C ILE A 358 -9.62 35.19 12.13
N GLU A 359 -9.90 35.16 10.81
CA GLU A 359 -11.07 35.79 10.21
C GLU A 359 -12.38 35.05 10.50
N ALA A 360 -12.32 33.75 10.86
CA ALA A 360 -13.48 32.91 11.15
C ALA A 360 -13.82 32.78 12.63
N ALA A 361 -13.00 33.33 13.53
CA ALA A 361 -13.17 33.35 14.99
C ALA A 361 -13.81 34.66 15.46
#